data_64efd371fbdf0b16ff73c7222f6e22d1
#
_entry.id   64efd371fbdf0b16ff73c7222f6e22d1
#
_cell.length_a   1.000
_cell.length_b   1.000
_cell.length_c   1.000
_cell.angle_alpha   90.00
_cell.angle_beta   90.00
_cell.angle_gamma   90.00
#
_symmetry.space_group_name_H-M   'P 1'
#
loop_
_entity.id
_entity.type
_entity.pdbx_description
1 polymer ?
#
loop_
_entity_poly.entity_id
_entity_poly.type
_entity_poly.pdbx_seq_one_letter_code
_entity_poly.pdbx_strand_id
1 'polypeptide(L)'
;TLENYPDSTWKFIETRTVLKEKGYEPPIHDFSMMNLETGEDITDSVLSDKGYTFLLIAHRIENADDSNIDLINEIYDYSVEHGYAFYAMTSSPEDEIELWRDKTGAEYPFCQMDDITLKTIIRSNPGLLLIKGGTILNKWSDGDLPDEYVLNDSLENIELGKLKQVNDWRTIGYVLLWFIIPLMMVIGVDILSLIHISEPTRPY
;
A
#
# COMPACT_ATOMS: atom_id res chain seq x y z
N THR A 1 12.52 42.85 7.43
CA THR A 1 12.71 43.62 8.67
C THR A 1 11.37 44.11 9.12
N LEU A 2 11.04 43.91 10.40
CA LEU A 2 9.76 44.23 11.06
C LEU A 2 9.39 45.71 11.07
N GLU A 3 10.29 46.59 10.61
CA GLU A 3 10.12 48.06 10.59
C GLU A 3 9.19 48.59 9.47
N ASN A 4 8.82 47.76 8.50
CA ASN A 4 7.93 48.15 7.37
C ASN A 4 6.61 47.37 7.37
N TYR A 5 6.06 47.06 8.54
CA TYR A 5 4.74 46.47 8.60
C TYR A 5 3.66 47.55 8.33
N PRO A 6 2.66 47.27 7.46
CA PRO A 6 1.60 48.24 7.19
C PRO A 6 0.80 48.50 8.47
N ASP A 7 0.61 49.76 8.80
CA ASP A 7 -0.21 50.20 9.92
C ASP A 7 -1.70 50.32 9.52
N SER A 8 -2.53 50.78 10.44
CA SER A 8 -3.99 50.93 10.24
C SER A 8 -4.39 51.88 9.12
N THR A 9 -3.45 52.63 8.55
CA THR A 9 -3.69 53.55 7.45
C THR A 9 -3.62 52.88 6.08
N TRP A 10 -3.05 51.67 6.00
CA TRP A 10 -2.93 50.89 4.77
C TRP A 10 -4.25 50.19 4.44
N LYS A 11 -4.69 50.30 3.19
CA LYS A 11 -5.85 49.58 2.66
C LYS A 11 -5.35 48.48 1.74
N PHE A 12 -5.70 47.23 2.06
CA PHE A 12 -5.41 46.09 1.17
C PHE A 12 -6.10 46.32 -0.18
N ILE A 13 -5.36 46.20 -1.27
CA ILE A 13 -5.89 46.39 -2.63
C ILE A 13 -5.98 44.99 -3.29
N GLU A 14 -4.90 44.30 -3.43
CA GLU A 14 -4.85 42.95 -4.01
C GLU A 14 -3.55 42.23 -3.65
N THR A 15 -3.57 40.89 -3.74
CA THR A 15 -2.37 40.08 -3.68
C THR A 15 -2.13 39.45 -5.06
N ARG A 16 -0.92 39.61 -5.62
CA ARG A 16 -0.48 38.90 -6.82
C ARG A 16 0.56 37.88 -6.45
N THR A 17 0.23 36.60 -6.63
CA THR A 17 1.16 35.48 -6.43
C THR A 17 1.80 35.14 -7.77
N VAL A 18 3.11 35.22 -7.85
CA VAL A 18 3.88 34.77 -9.01
C VAL A 18 4.57 33.47 -8.65
N LEU A 19 4.16 32.39 -9.29
CA LEU A 19 4.80 31.10 -9.16
C LEU A 19 6.15 31.15 -9.89
N LYS A 20 7.28 31.13 -9.16
CA LYS A 20 8.63 31.17 -9.76
C LYS A 20 9.09 29.80 -10.26
N GLU A 21 8.73 28.76 -9.53
CA GLU A 21 9.01 27.37 -9.90
C GLU A 21 7.81 26.52 -9.47
N LYS A 22 7.43 25.58 -10.34
CA LYS A 22 6.42 24.59 -10.01
C LYS A 22 7.05 23.58 -9.07
N GLY A 23 6.54 23.45 -7.85
CA GLY A 23 6.97 22.43 -6.91
C GLY A 23 6.65 21.03 -7.43
N TYR A 24 7.13 19.99 -6.73
CA TYR A 24 6.73 18.62 -7.00
C TYR A 24 5.21 18.50 -6.85
N GLU A 25 4.53 18.12 -7.92
CA GLU A 25 3.14 17.73 -7.88
C GLU A 25 3.07 16.21 -7.70
N PRO A 26 2.49 15.71 -6.61
CA PRO A 26 2.28 14.28 -6.47
C PRO A 26 1.34 13.79 -7.60
N PRO A 27 1.53 12.55 -8.09
CA PRO A 27 0.67 12.00 -9.15
C PRO A 27 -0.79 11.85 -8.74
N ILE A 28 -1.07 11.86 -7.44
CA ILE A 28 -2.43 11.83 -6.87
C ILE A 28 -2.67 13.18 -6.22
N HIS A 29 -3.63 13.95 -6.75
CA HIS A 29 -4.00 15.27 -6.26
C HIS A 29 -5.19 15.22 -5.31
N ASP A 30 -6.14 14.34 -5.60
CA ASP A 30 -7.43 14.26 -4.90
C ASP A 30 -7.67 12.82 -4.46
N PHE A 31 -7.19 12.48 -3.26
CA PHE A 31 -7.51 11.20 -2.63
C PHE A 31 -8.82 11.34 -1.86
N SER A 32 -9.91 10.86 -2.44
CA SER A 32 -11.26 10.96 -1.89
C SER A 32 -11.99 9.64 -2.03
N MET A 33 -12.63 9.18 -0.96
CA MET A 33 -13.45 7.97 -0.88
C MET A 33 -14.91 8.38 -0.67
N MET A 34 -15.66 8.52 -1.77
CA MET A 34 -17.08 8.88 -1.72
C MET A 34 -17.93 7.65 -1.54
N ASN A 35 -18.56 7.50 -0.39
CA ASN A 35 -19.52 6.41 -0.15
C ASN A 35 -20.77 6.63 -1.02
N LEU A 36 -21.11 5.65 -1.86
CA LEU A 36 -22.23 5.76 -2.81
C LEU A 36 -23.60 5.68 -2.14
N GLU A 37 -23.71 5.05 -0.97
CA GLU A 37 -24.98 4.91 -0.26
C GLU A 37 -25.34 6.17 0.53
N THR A 38 -24.33 6.82 1.15
CA THR A 38 -24.54 8.03 1.97
C THR A 38 -24.26 9.32 1.23
N GLY A 39 -23.48 9.28 0.14
CA GLY A 39 -23.00 10.44 -0.59
C GLY A 39 -21.95 11.26 0.17
N GLU A 40 -21.36 10.70 1.23
CA GLU A 40 -20.38 11.38 2.07
C GLU A 40 -18.95 10.97 1.71
N ASP A 41 -18.01 11.89 1.87
CA ASP A 41 -16.57 11.59 1.83
C ASP A 41 -16.14 10.97 3.16
N ILE A 42 -15.80 9.67 3.12
CA ILE A 42 -15.39 8.89 4.28
C ILE A 42 -13.87 8.79 4.44
N THR A 43 -13.11 9.50 3.64
CA THR A 43 -11.64 9.42 3.59
C THR A 43 -11.00 9.60 4.96
N ASP A 44 -11.29 10.73 5.61
CA ASP A 44 -10.72 11.03 6.93
C ASP A 44 -11.18 10.03 8.00
N SER A 45 -12.44 9.59 7.92
CA SER A 45 -13.00 8.60 8.84
C SER A 45 -12.24 7.27 8.74
N VAL A 46 -12.04 6.77 7.52
CA VAL A 46 -11.36 5.49 7.27
C VAL A 46 -9.88 5.57 7.61
N LEU A 47 -9.19 6.65 7.24
CA LEU A 47 -7.75 6.80 7.48
C LEU A 47 -7.40 7.07 8.96
N SER A 48 -8.31 7.70 9.72
CA SER A 48 -8.10 7.98 11.15
C SER A 48 -8.63 6.86 12.06
N ASP A 49 -9.37 5.91 11.53
CA ASP A 49 -9.91 4.80 12.30
C ASP A 49 -8.78 3.95 12.91
N LYS A 50 -8.85 3.73 14.22
CA LYS A 50 -7.90 2.88 14.96
C LYS A 50 -8.23 1.39 14.87
N GLY A 51 -9.41 1.05 14.34
CA GLY A 51 -9.83 -0.30 14.03
C GLY A 51 -9.17 -0.83 12.76
N TYR A 52 -9.53 -2.04 12.38
CA TYR A 52 -9.14 -2.63 11.12
C TYR A 52 -10.17 -2.31 10.05
N THR A 53 -9.70 -1.98 8.87
CA THR A 53 -10.54 -1.75 7.70
C THR A 53 -10.01 -2.56 6.52
N PHE A 54 -10.90 -3.35 5.90
CA PHE A 54 -10.63 -3.99 4.62
C PHE A 54 -11.06 -3.06 3.49
N LEU A 55 -10.19 -2.91 2.49
CA LEU A 55 -10.48 -2.16 1.27
C LEU A 55 -10.35 -3.11 0.09
N LEU A 56 -11.47 -3.51 -0.50
CA LEU A 56 -11.50 -4.24 -1.76
C LEU A 56 -11.38 -3.24 -2.90
N ILE A 57 -10.35 -3.35 -3.71
CA ILE A 57 -10.09 -2.42 -4.81
C ILE A 57 -10.38 -3.11 -6.12
N ALA A 58 -11.44 -2.68 -6.78
CA ALA A 58 -11.80 -3.08 -8.13
C ALA A 58 -11.86 -1.83 -9.01
N HIS A 59 -10.69 -1.40 -9.52
CA HIS A 59 -10.58 -0.14 -10.26
C HIS A 59 -11.56 -0.04 -11.44
N ARG A 60 -11.89 -1.15 -12.08
CA ARG A 60 -12.93 -1.33 -13.09
C ARG A 60 -13.68 -2.61 -12.79
N ILE A 61 -14.88 -2.47 -12.18
CA ILE A 61 -15.64 -3.63 -11.70
C ILE A 61 -16.14 -4.52 -12.84
N GLU A 62 -16.46 -3.93 -13.98
CA GLU A 62 -16.85 -4.64 -15.20
C GLU A 62 -15.75 -5.53 -15.78
N ASN A 63 -14.50 -5.30 -15.39
CA ASN A 63 -13.33 -6.08 -15.80
C ASN A 63 -12.66 -6.80 -14.63
N ALA A 64 -13.31 -6.83 -13.47
CA ALA A 64 -12.78 -7.52 -12.30
C ALA A 64 -12.90 -9.04 -12.46
N ASP A 65 -11.89 -9.76 -12.00
CA ASP A 65 -11.94 -11.23 -11.94
C ASP A 65 -12.90 -11.64 -10.82
N ASP A 66 -13.87 -12.46 -11.13
CA ASP A 66 -14.85 -12.98 -10.18
C ASP A 66 -14.57 -14.43 -9.75
N SER A 67 -13.45 -14.99 -10.12
CA SER A 67 -13.08 -16.38 -9.83
C SER A 67 -13.02 -16.68 -8.33
N ASN A 68 -12.65 -15.68 -7.52
CA ASN A 68 -12.48 -15.78 -6.07
C ASN A 68 -13.55 -15.00 -5.29
N ILE A 69 -14.70 -14.74 -5.91
CA ILE A 69 -15.76 -13.93 -5.29
C ILE A 69 -16.29 -14.53 -4.00
N ASP A 70 -16.42 -15.84 -3.94
CA ASP A 70 -16.90 -16.54 -2.73
C ASP A 70 -15.97 -16.26 -1.55
N LEU A 71 -14.66 -16.29 -1.79
CA LEU A 71 -13.66 -15.97 -0.77
C LEU A 71 -13.70 -14.49 -0.35
N ILE A 72 -13.97 -13.57 -1.28
CA ILE A 72 -14.17 -12.15 -0.96
C ILE A 72 -15.39 -11.97 -0.07
N ASN A 73 -16.49 -12.64 -0.37
CA ASN A 73 -17.70 -12.60 0.45
C ASN A 73 -17.46 -13.21 1.85
N GLU A 74 -16.72 -14.32 1.96
CA GLU A 74 -16.30 -14.89 3.24
C GLU A 74 -15.46 -13.91 4.07
N ILE A 75 -14.54 -13.16 3.44
CA ILE A 75 -13.75 -12.12 4.12
C ILE A 75 -14.66 -10.96 4.58
N TYR A 76 -15.67 -10.62 3.79
CA TYR A 76 -16.66 -9.64 4.20
C TYR A 76 -17.44 -10.11 5.42
N ASP A 77 -17.96 -11.35 5.40
CA ASP A 77 -18.67 -11.94 6.54
C ASP A 77 -17.80 -11.98 7.79
N TYR A 78 -16.53 -12.38 7.65
CA TYR A 78 -15.56 -12.32 8.74
C TYR A 78 -15.39 -10.89 9.29
N SER A 79 -15.36 -9.89 8.42
CA SER A 79 -15.24 -8.49 8.84
C SER A 79 -16.47 -8.04 9.65
N VAL A 80 -17.66 -8.41 9.22
CA VAL A 80 -18.91 -8.12 9.91
C VAL A 80 -18.96 -8.81 11.27
N GLU A 81 -18.60 -10.10 11.34
CA GLU A 81 -18.57 -10.87 12.58
C GLU A 81 -17.66 -10.25 13.66
N HIS A 82 -16.51 -9.73 13.23
CA HIS A 82 -15.52 -9.14 14.14
C HIS A 82 -15.67 -7.61 14.33
N GLY A 83 -16.65 -7.01 13.66
CA GLY A 83 -16.89 -5.56 13.75
C GLY A 83 -15.82 -4.70 13.07
N TYR A 84 -15.16 -5.24 12.04
CA TYR A 84 -14.23 -4.50 11.21
C TYR A 84 -14.95 -3.81 10.05
N ALA A 85 -14.44 -2.64 9.64
CA ALA A 85 -15.00 -1.96 8.48
C ALA A 85 -14.56 -2.66 7.18
N PHE A 86 -15.46 -2.66 6.19
CA PHE A 86 -15.19 -3.19 4.85
C PHE A 86 -15.79 -2.24 3.81
N TYR A 87 -15.03 -1.85 2.81
CA TYR A 87 -15.46 -1.01 1.69
C TYR A 87 -14.90 -1.51 0.37
N ALA A 88 -15.73 -1.52 -0.67
CA ALA A 88 -15.30 -1.76 -2.03
C ALA A 88 -15.08 -0.43 -2.76
N MET A 89 -13.89 -0.25 -3.32
CA MET A 89 -13.45 0.97 -3.99
C MET A 89 -13.44 0.74 -5.49
N THR A 90 -14.16 1.58 -6.24
CA THR A 90 -14.22 1.47 -7.71
C THR A 90 -14.31 2.84 -8.38
N SER A 91 -13.94 2.91 -9.65
CA SER A 91 -14.21 4.06 -10.52
C SER A 91 -15.36 3.81 -11.49
N SER A 92 -15.97 2.63 -11.44
CA SER A 92 -17.07 2.25 -12.32
C SER A 92 -18.36 2.97 -11.96
N PRO A 93 -19.27 3.18 -12.93
CA PRO A 93 -20.56 3.79 -12.68
C PRO A 93 -21.51 2.85 -11.90
N GLU A 94 -22.57 3.41 -11.37
CA GLU A 94 -23.50 2.71 -10.45
C GLU A 94 -24.20 1.52 -11.12
N ASP A 95 -24.54 1.60 -12.40
CA ASP A 95 -25.15 0.52 -13.17
C ASP A 95 -24.25 -0.73 -13.26
N GLU A 96 -22.95 -0.56 -13.39
CA GLU A 96 -21.99 -1.68 -13.37
C GLU A 96 -21.83 -2.27 -11.96
N ILE A 97 -21.97 -1.46 -10.92
CA ILE A 97 -21.95 -1.91 -9.54
C ILE A 97 -23.20 -2.75 -9.23
N GLU A 98 -24.38 -2.32 -9.70
CA GLU A 98 -25.61 -3.12 -9.55
C GLU A 98 -25.51 -4.47 -10.26
N LEU A 99 -24.99 -4.49 -11.50
CA LEU A 99 -24.75 -5.74 -12.22
C LEU A 99 -23.77 -6.66 -11.48
N TRP A 100 -22.75 -6.08 -10.87
CA TRP A 100 -21.82 -6.85 -10.04
C TRP A 100 -22.50 -7.43 -8.81
N ARG A 101 -23.29 -6.64 -8.07
CA ARG A 101 -24.05 -7.11 -6.91
C ARG A 101 -24.98 -8.26 -7.28
N ASP A 102 -25.72 -8.14 -8.37
CA ASP A 102 -26.64 -9.16 -8.86
C ASP A 102 -25.90 -10.47 -9.24
N LYS A 103 -24.72 -10.36 -9.82
CA LYS A 103 -23.91 -11.49 -10.25
C LYS A 103 -23.23 -12.20 -9.10
N THR A 104 -22.73 -11.47 -8.11
CA THR A 104 -21.79 -11.95 -7.10
C THR A 104 -22.40 -12.09 -5.71
N GLY A 105 -23.59 -11.53 -5.48
CA GLY A 105 -24.20 -11.44 -4.16
C GLY A 105 -23.48 -10.48 -3.19
N ALA A 106 -22.70 -9.52 -3.71
CA ALA A 106 -21.93 -8.57 -2.91
C ALA A 106 -22.82 -7.65 -2.07
N GLU A 107 -22.73 -7.76 -0.74
CA GLU A 107 -23.51 -6.95 0.21
C GLU A 107 -22.68 -5.79 0.83
N TYR A 108 -21.39 -5.73 0.55
CA TYR A 108 -20.52 -4.69 1.08
C TYR A 108 -20.77 -3.32 0.45
N PRO A 109 -20.53 -2.22 1.21
CA PRO A 109 -20.72 -0.86 0.72
C PRO A 109 -19.64 -0.49 -0.32
N PHE A 110 -20.10 0.21 -1.38
CA PHE A 110 -19.24 0.70 -2.44
C PHE A 110 -18.90 2.18 -2.27
N CYS A 111 -17.66 2.51 -2.60
CA CYS A 111 -17.16 3.87 -2.61
C CYS A 111 -16.57 4.22 -3.99
N GLN A 112 -16.89 5.41 -4.47
CA GLN A 112 -16.32 5.97 -5.69
C GLN A 112 -14.95 6.57 -5.41
N MET A 113 -13.98 6.24 -6.26
CA MET A 113 -12.64 6.79 -6.22
C MET A 113 -12.06 6.91 -7.64
N ASP A 114 -11.04 7.77 -7.79
CA ASP A 114 -10.34 7.97 -9.06
C ASP A 114 -9.62 6.71 -9.54
N ASP A 115 -9.77 6.37 -10.83
CA ASP A 115 -9.20 5.19 -11.50
C ASP A 115 -7.66 5.14 -11.42
N ILE A 116 -6.99 6.29 -11.60
CA ILE A 116 -5.53 6.39 -11.54
C ILE A 116 -5.03 6.10 -10.12
N THR A 117 -5.73 6.64 -9.14
CA THR A 117 -5.46 6.41 -7.71
C THR A 117 -5.59 4.92 -7.38
N LEU A 118 -6.70 4.29 -7.74
CA LEU A 118 -6.92 2.86 -7.50
C LEU A 118 -5.85 1.98 -8.13
N LYS A 119 -5.48 2.21 -9.39
CA LYS A 119 -4.39 1.49 -10.09
C LYS A 119 -3.01 1.73 -9.47
N THR A 120 -2.80 2.87 -8.83
CA THR A 120 -1.56 3.15 -8.11
C THR A 120 -1.48 2.37 -6.80
N ILE A 121 -2.61 2.19 -6.12
CA ILE A 121 -2.68 1.44 -4.87
C ILE A 121 -2.43 -0.05 -5.12
N ILE A 122 -3.14 -0.65 -6.09
CA ILE A 122 -2.99 -2.06 -6.43
C ILE A 122 -3.21 -2.29 -7.93
N ARG A 123 -2.46 -3.23 -8.51
CA ARG A 123 -2.58 -3.58 -9.93
C ARG A 123 -3.59 -4.69 -10.19
N SER A 124 -3.84 -5.53 -9.21
CA SER A 124 -4.85 -6.59 -9.29
C SER A 124 -6.25 -5.98 -9.40
N ASN A 125 -7.14 -6.61 -10.14
CA ASN A 125 -8.53 -6.20 -10.27
C ASN A 125 -9.46 -7.44 -10.17
N PRO A 126 -9.97 -7.77 -8.98
CA PRO A 126 -9.83 -7.02 -7.73
C PRO A 126 -8.50 -7.26 -7.00
N GLY A 127 -8.29 -6.50 -5.93
CA GLY A 127 -7.24 -6.72 -4.95
C GLY A 127 -7.71 -6.24 -3.59
N LEU A 128 -7.14 -6.78 -2.52
CA LEU A 128 -7.58 -6.51 -1.15
C LEU A 128 -6.45 -5.85 -0.34
N LEU A 129 -6.80 -4.84 0.44
CA LEU A 129 -5.91 -4.23 1.43
C LEU A 129 -6.50 -4.39 2.82
N LEU A 130 -5.63 -4.57 3.81
CA LEU A 130 -5.94 -4.40 5.22
C LEU A 130 -5.21 -3.19 5.74
N ILE A 131 -5.96 -2.23 6.29
CA ILE A 131 -5.41 -1.01 6.86
C ILE A 131 -5.79 -0.86 8.33
N LYS A 132 -4.99 -0.10 9.06
CA LYS A 132 -5.26 0.31 10.45
C LYS A 132 -4.63 1.67 10.71
N GLY A 133 -5.41 2.65 11.14
CA GLY A 133 -4.91 4.00 11.41
C GLY A 133 -4.17 4.62 10.21
N GLY A 134 -4.71 4.47 8.99
CA GLY A 134 -4.10 4.96 7.76
C GLY A 134 -2.84 4.20 7.31
N THR A 135 -2.46 3.14 8.01
CA THR A 135 -1.29 2.32 7.68
C THR A 135 -1.70 1.01 7.02
N ILE A 136 -1.14 0.68 5.87
CA ILE A 136 -1.36 -0.59 5.19
C ILE A 136 -0.60 -1.68 5.96
N LEU A 137 -1.32 -2.65 6.50
CA LEU A 137 -0.77 -3.82 7.17
C LEU A 137 -0.45 -4.93 6.17
N ASN A 138 -1.41 -5.22 5.29
CA ASN A 138 -1.29 -6.25 4.27
C ASN A 138 -1.95 -5.83 2.96
N LYS A 139 -1.54 -6.50 1.90
CA LYS A 139 -2.00 -6.27 0.55
C LYS A 139 -1.95 -7.57 -0.24
N TRP A 140 -3.07 -7.96 -0.84
CA TRP A 140 -3.22 -9.21 -1.57
C TRP A 140 -3.74 -8.96 -2.98
N SER A 141 -3.20 -9.69 -3.93
CA SER A 141 -3.82 -9.84 -5.25
C SER A 141 -5.01 -10.79 -5.16
N ASP A 142 -5.84 -10.83 -6.19
CA ASP A 142 -6.99 -11.73 -6.24
C ASP A 142 -6.60 -13.21 -6.02
N GLY A 143 -5.48 -13.66 -6.59
CA GLY A 143 -5.03 -15.03 -6.44
C GLY A 143 -4.34 -15.38 -5.11
N ASP A 144 -4.13 -14.40 -4.21
CA ASP A 144 -3.41 -14.58 -2.94
C ASP A 144 -4.25 -14.18 -1.73
N LEU A 145 -5.57 -14.09 -1.87
CA LEU A 145 -6.49 -13.70 -0.80
C LEU A 145 -6.35 -14.63 0.42
N PRO A 146 -6.48 -14.12 1.65
CA PRO A 146 -6.45 -14.93 2.85
C PRO A 146 -7.71 -15.78 2.94
N ASP A 147 -7.54 -17.06 3.23
CA ASP A 147 -8.63 -18.02 3.41
C ASP A 147 -9.07 -18.17 4.89
N GLU A 148 -10.10 -18.95 5.14
CA GLU A 148 -10.65 -19.23 6.48
C GLU A 148 -9.61 -19.80 7.45
N TYR A 149 -8.58 -20.53 6.95
CA TYR A 149 -7.55 -21.10 7.78
C TYR A 149 -6.60 -20.04 8.34
N VAL A 150 -6.45 -18.95 7.61
CA VAL A 150 -5.64 -17.80 8.00
C VAL A 150 -6.43 -16.82 8.84
N LEU A 151 -7.74 -16.64 8.52
CA LEU A 151 -8.69 -15.79 9.24
C LEU A 151 -9.43 -16.56 10.35
N ASN A 152 -8.72 -17.33 11.14
CA ASN A 152 -9.29 -18.26 12.14
C ASN A 152 -9.52 -17.65 13.53
N ASP A 153 -9.10 -16.41 13.76
CA ASP A 153 -9.25 -15.65 15.00
C ASP A 153 -9.31 -14.15 14.68
N SER A 154 -9.51 -13.31 15.67
CA SER A 154 -9.50 -11.86 15.49
C SER A 154 -8.14 -11.35 14.98
N LEU A 155 -8.16 -10.28 14.18
CA LEU A 155 -6.94 -9.72 13.58
C LEU A 155 -5.88 -9.28 14.60
N GLU A 156 -6.29 -8.97 15.84
CA GLU A 156 -5.39 -8.64 16.93
C GLU A 156 -4.48 -9.80 17.32
N ASN A 157 -4.96 -11.01 17.18
CA ASN A 157 -4.29 -12.24 17.61
C ASN A 157 -3.43 -12.87 16.51
N ILE A 158 -3.83 -12.71 15.26
CA ILE A 158 -3.15 -13.30 14.12
C ILE A 158 -2.06 -12.39 13.54
N GLU A 159 -1.14 -12.96 12.77
CA GLU A 159 -0.02 -12.21 12.17
C GLU A 159 -0.47 -11.19 11.12
N LEU A 160 -1.62 -11.41 10.47
CA LEU A 160 -2.14 -10.50 9.45
C LEU A 160 -2.51 -9.12 10.01
N GLY A 161 -2.98 -9.05 11.25
CA GLY A 161 -3.34 -7.80 11.91
C GLY A 161 -2.15 -7.03 12.47
N LYS A 162 -0.92 -7.54 12.32
CA LYS A 162 0.31 -6.93 12.85
C LYS A 162 1.14 -6.33 11.71
N LEU A 163 1.75 -5.18 12.00
CA LEU A 163 2.76 -4.62 11.09
C LEU A 163 3.89 -5.65 10.92
N LYS A 164 4.15 -6.05 9.70
CA LYS A 164 5.25 -6.94 9.36
C LYS A 164 6.57 -6.24 9.70
N GLN A 165 7.14 -6.57 10.83
CA GLN A 165 8.49 -6.10 11.17
C GLN A 165 9.47 -6.79 10.24
N VAL A 166 9.91 -6.08 9.22
CA VAL A 166 11.03 -6.52 8.39
C VAL A 166 12.26 -6.51 9.29
N ASN A 167 12.77 -7.70 9.60
CA ASN A 167 14.00 -7.80 10.38
C ASN A 167 15.19 -7.54 9.45
N ASP A 168 15.42 -6.25 9.16
CA ASP A 168 16.43 -5.77 8.23
C ASP A 168 17.83 -6.29 8.56
N TRP A 169 18.14 -6.52 9.83
CA TRP A 169 19.43 -7.05 10.26
C TRP A 169 19.73 -8.46 9.73
N ARG A 170 18.72 -9.33 9.66
CA ARG A 170 18.92 -10.67 9.07
C ARG A 170 19.14 -10.57 7.56
N THR A 171 18.36 -9.77 6.88
CA THR A 171 18.47 -9.52 5.44
C THR A 171 19.81 -8.88 5.10
N ILE A 172 20.22 -7.84 5.84
CA ILE A 172 21.54 -7.20 5.72
C ILE A 172 22.66 -8.23 5.96
N GLY A 173 22.53 -9.07 7.00
CA GLY A 173 23.48 -10.12 7.29
C GLY A 173 23.67 -11.11 6.13
N TYR A 174 22.58 -11.58 5.51
CA TYR A 174 22.66 -12.47 4.35
C TYR A 174 23.27 -11.78 3.13
N VAL A 175 22.89 -10.54 2.82
CA VAL A 175 23.46 -9.78 1.70
C VAL A 175 24.96 -9.57 1.91
N LEU A 176 25.39 -9.17 3.11
CA LEU A 176 26.80 -9.00 3.44
C LEU A 176 27.57 -10.33 3.33
N LEU A 177 27.01 -11.44 3.79
CA LEU A 177 27.64 -12.75 3.73
C LEU A 177 27.84 -13.19 2.28
N TRP A 178 26.84 -12.98 1.42
CA TRP A 178 26.91 -13.28 -0.01
C TRP A 178 27.95 -12.41 -0.75
N PHE A 179 28.24 -11.22 -0.25
CA PHE A 179 29.24 -10.32 -0.83
C PHE A 179 30.64 -10.56 -0.27
N ILE A 180 30.76 -10.74 1.05
CA ILE A 180 32.05 -10.88 1.74
C ILE A 180 32.74 -12.21 1.41
N ILE A 181 32.00 -13.32 1.31
CA ILE A 181 32.61 -14.63 1.05
C ILE A 181 33.34 -14.66 -0.31
N PRO A 182 32.74 -14.29 -1.44
CA PRO A 182 33.46 -14.24 -2.72
C PRO A 182 34.63 -13.27 -2.70
N LEU A 183 34.49 -12.11 -2.05
CA LEU A 183 35.56 -11.14 -1.94
C LEU A 183 36.76 -11.67 -1.17
N MET A 184 36.54 -12.35 -0.04
CA MET A 184 37.59 -13.01 0.75
C MET A 184 38.27 -14.13 -0.04
N MET A 185 37.53 -14.85 -0.87
CA MET A 185 38.06 -15.88 -1.75
C MET A 185 39.02 -15.31 -2.79
N VAL A 186 38.66 -14.21 -3.43
CA VAL A 186 39.52 -13.51 -4.42
C VAL A 186 40.78 -13.00 -3.74
N ILE A 187 40.66 -12.31 -2.58
CA ILE A 187 41.80 -11.80 -1.82
C ILE A 187 42.73 -12.96 -1.39
N GLY A 188 42.14 -14.08 -0.95
CA GLY A 188 42.90 -15.27 -0.57
C GLY A 188 43.73 -15.86 -1.72
N VAL A 189 43.14 -15.93 -2.92
CA VAL A 189 43.83 -16.39 -4.13
C VAL A 189 44.98 -15.42 -4.50
N ASP A 190 44.76 -14.12 -4.42
CA ASP A 190 45.80 -13.11 -4.71
C ASP A 190 46.99 -13.20 -3.72
N ILE A 191 46.71 -13.36 -2.43
CA ILE A 191 47.75 -13.54 -1.41
C ILE A 191 48.55 -14.81 -1.66
N LEU A 192 47.92 -15.95 -1.96
CA LEU A 192 48.57 -17.21 -2.26
C LEU A 192 49.43 -17.09 -3.52
N SER A 193 48.95 -16.41 -4.55
CA SER A 193 49.71 -16.15 -5.79
C SER A 193 50.95 -15.30 -5.53
N LEU A 194 50.87 -14.27 -4.70
CA LEU A 194 52.01 -13.42 -4.31
C LEU A 194 53.06 -14.22 -3.51
N ILE A 195 52.63 -15.10 -2.61
CA ILE A 195 53.54 -15.96 -1.84
C ILE A 195 54.29 -16.92 -2.77
N HIS A 196 53.60 -17.49 -3.76
CA HIS A 196 54.21 -18.43 -4.71
C HIS A 196 55.23 -17.75 -5.66
N ILE A 197 55.02 -16.51 -6.01
CA ILE A 197 55.95 -15.69 -6.83
C ILE A 197 57.17 -15.28 -6.02
N SER A 198 57.07 -15.16 -4.70
CA SER A 198 58.18 -14.71 -3.83
C SER A 198 59.12 -15.80 -3.35
N GLU A 199 58.89 -17.11 -3.67
CA GLU A 199 59.85 -18.16 -3.37
C GLU A 199 61.09 -18.00 -4.29
N PRO A 200 62.29 -17.73 -3.70
CA PRO A 200 63.47 -17.64 -4.51
C PRO A 200 63.84 -19.05 -4.98
N THR A 201 63.87 -19.25 -6.30
CA THR A 201 64.51 -20.43 -6.93
C THR A 201 65.96 -20.53 -6.40
N ARG A 202 66.25 -21.50 -5.54
CA ARG A 202 67.61 -21.79 -5.12
C ARG A 202 68.40 -22.21 -6.35
N PRO A 203 69.52 -21.54 -6.71
CA PRO A 203 70.40 -22.04 -7.75
C PRO A 203 71.13 -23.26 -7.19
N TYR A 204 71.19 -24.29 -7.98
CA TYR A 204 72.08 -25.45 -7.76
C TYR A 204 73.52 -25.06 -7.96
#